data_8ff2a48164f383d79ac856c4cc24b65c
#
_entry.id   8ff2a48164f383d79ac856c4cc24b65c
#
_cell.length_a   1.000
_cell.length_b   1.000
_cell.length_c   1.000
_cell.angle_alpha   90.00
_cell.angle_beta   90.00
_cell.angle_gamma   90.00
#
_symmetry.space_group_name_H-M   'P 1'
#
loop_
_entity.id
_entity.type
_entity.pdbx_description
1 polymer ?
#
loop_
_entity_poly.entity_id
_entity_poly.type
_entity_poly.pdbx_seq_one_letter_code
_entity_poly.pdbx_strand_id
1 'polypeptide(L)'
;MLCADFLNTLYKLKINRTFIEHKKNSSIKKSKKCTYINMEVEKKIDPLGFREYDARWLYPKSINSKGIEAVGKGFGTQVISSEKNPIVIVGNDYRSYSEEVKNNFIKGLLSTGCNVKDIGLCLSPTVYFSQFKIKSNAVAMITASHNENGWTGIKMGIEKGLTHCKEEMSELKSIVMNETFKQGSGKYEKIENFNKVYIDELSKNKIKKKLKVVAACGNGTAGIFAPEILRNIGCEVIELDCNLDYNFPKYNPNPEDMKMLHEISKCVKENDADVGFGFDGDGDRVGVIDNKGNEIFAD
;
A
#
# COMPACT_ATOMS: atom_id res chain seq x y z
N MET A 1 1.66 11.66 21.63
CA MET A 1 2.53 12.80 22.06
C MET A 1 3.66 12.41 23.01
N LEU A 2 3.70 11.20 23.57
CA LEU A 2 4.77 10.75 24.51
C LEU A 2 5.92 9.94 23.88
N CYS A 3 5.82 9.50 22.64
CA CYS A 3 6.85 8.65 22.00
C CYS A 3 7.93 9.44 21.25
N ALA A 4 7.64 10.65 20.79
CA ALA A 4 8.60 11.51 20.08
C ALA A 4 9.66 12.12 21.00
N ASP A 5 9.29 12.41 22.24
CA ASP A 5 10.20 13.00 23.22
C ASP A 5 11.21 11.99 23.80
N PHE A 6 10.84 10.71 23.85
CA PHE A 6 11.74 9.65 24.34
C PHE A 6 12.89 9.35 23.36
N LEU A 7 12.61 9.33 22.05
CA LEU A 7 13.62 9.12 21.02
C LEU A 7 14.59 10.33 20.89
N ASN A 8 14.08 11.53 21.03
CA ASN A 8 14.92 12.74 21.06
C ASN A 8 15.85 12.81 22.30
N THR A 9 15.40 12.29 23.42
CA THR A 9 16.20 12.24 24.67
C THR A 9 17.32 11.20 24.58
N LEU A 10 17.07 10.03 23.95
CA LEU A 10 18.09 9.00 23.70
C LEU A 10 19.14 9.44 22.67
N TYR A 11 18.74 10.22 21.67
CA TYR A 11 19.67 10.77 20.68
C TYR A 11 20.60 11.83 21.28
N LYS A 12 20.10 12.68 22.17
CA LYS A 12 20.89 13.68 22.91
C LYS A 12 21.86 13.04 23.91
N LEU A 13 21.49 11.94 24.55
CA LEU A 13 22.36 11.23 25.51
C LEU A 13 23.53 10.47 24.85
N LYS A 14 23.35 9.99 23.60
CA LYS A 14 24.43 9.35 22.84
C LYS A 14 25.47 10.34 22.30
N ILE A 15 25.07 11.57 22.02
CA ILE A 15 25.99 12.63 21.54
C ILE A 15 26.85 13.20 22.69
N ASN A 16 26.33 13.24 23.92
CA ASN A 16 27.07 13.79 25.04
C ASN A 16 28.15 12.85 25.64
N ARG A 17 28.09 11.54 25.39
CA ARG A 17 29.15 10.61 25.87
C ARG A 17 30.41 10.62 25.04
N THR A 18 30.36 11.05 23.79
CA THR A 18 31.53 11.14 22.90
C THR A 18 32.30 12.47 23.07
N PHE A 19 31.76 13.43 23.82
CA PHE A 19 32.35 14.76 23.97
C PHE A 19 33.18 14.98 25.27
N ILE A 20 33.20 14.01 26.19
CA ILE A 20 33.84 14.18 27.52
C ILE A 20 35.25 13.59 27.60
N GLU A 21 35.69 12.76 26.64
CA GLU A 21 37.02 12.13 26.71
C GLU A 21 38.16 12.84 25.95
N HIS A 22 37.92 14.00 25.32
CA HIS A 22 38.96 14.73 24.59
C HIS A 22 39.15 16.19 25.02
N LYS A 23 39.19 16.47 26.33
CA LYS A 23 39.71 17.77 26.84
C LYS A 23 40.91 17.54 27.76
N LYS A 24 42.02 17.14 27.20
CA LYS A 24 43.38 17.46 27.69
C LYS A 24 44.33 17.34 26.52
N ASN A 25 44.73 18.47 26.00
CA ASN A 25 45.98 18.90 25.41
C ASN A 25 45.86 19.66 24.09
N SER A 26 46.41 20.88 24.21
CA SER A 26 47.08 21.71 23.19
C SER A 26 46.27 22.38 22.08
N SER A 27 46.35 23.69 22.21
CA SER A 27 46.24 24.72 21.19
C SER A 27 46.68 24.29 19.78
N ILE A 28 45.77 24.28 18.80
CA ILE A 28 46.04 24.69 17.42
C ILE A 28 44.68 24.99 16.78
N LYS A 29 44.49 26.24 16.34
CA LYS A 29 43.38 26.70 15.49
C LYS A 29 43.48 26.01 14.13
N LYS A 30 42.48 25.23 13.75
CA LYS A 30 42.04 25.06 12.35
C LYS A 30 40.59 24.59 12.38
N SER A 31 39.68 25.39 11.86
CA SER A 31 38.29 25.03 11.61
C SER A 31 38.23 23.86 10.63
N LYS A 32 38.03 22.66 11.11
CA LYS A 32 37.60 21.56 10.24
C LYS A 32 36.11 21.71 9.96
N LYS A 33 35.76 22.21 8.76
CA LYS A 33 34.45 22.03 8.18
C LYS A 33 34.16 20.54 8.24
N CYS A 34 33.21 20.14 9.07
CA CYS A 34 32.67 18.77 9.06
C CYS A 34 31.86 18.65 7.77
N THR A 35 32.48 18.12 6.73
CA THR A 35 31.79 17.76 5.48
C THR A 35 30.99 16.50 5.81
N TYR A 36 29.70 16.64 6.04
CA TYR A 36 28.80 15.49 5.98
C TYR A 36 28.89 14.95 4.55
N ILE A 37 29.58 13.84 4.38
CA ILE A 37 29.50 13.05 3.15
C ILE A 37 28.08 12.52 3.17
N ASN A 38 27.19 13.16 2.42
CA ASN A 38 25.91 12.54 2.04
C ASN A 38 26.30 11.29 1.21
N MET A 39 26.40 10.15 1.84
CA MET A 39 26.48 8.89 1.13
C MET A 39 25.13 8.74 0.42
N GLU A 40 25.10 9.05 -0.86
CA GLU A 40 23.95 8.84 -1.69
C GLU A 40 23.63 7.34 -1.71
N VAL A 41 22.45 6.97 -1.25
CA VAL A 41 22.02 5.57 -1.22
C VAL A 41 21.96 5.09 -2.67
N GLU A 42 22.76 4.09 -3.01
CA GLU A 42 22.76 3.50 -4.36
C GLU A 42 21.38 2.91 -4.68
N LYS A 43 20.94 3.09 -5.95
CA LYS A 43 19.68 2.52 -6.43
C LYS A 43 19.77 0.99 -6.41
N LYS A 44 18.82 0.35 -5.72
CA LYS A 44 18.67 -1.10 -5.68
C LYS A 44 17.31 -1.50 -6.21
N ILE A 45 17.29 -2.37 -7.22
CA ILE A 45 16.07 -2.90 -7.81
C ILE A 45 16.37 -4.28 -8.44
N ASP A 46 15.66 -5.29 -7.97
CA ASP A 46 15.72 -6.63 -8.55
C ASP A 46 14.79 -6.69 -9.77
N PRO A 47 15.31 -6.99 -10.98
CA PRO A 47 14.49 -7.07 -12.18
C PRO A 47 13.46 -8.22 -12.16
N LEU A 48 13.60 -9.21 -11.26
CA LEU A 48 12.63 -10.29 -11.09
C LEU A 48 11.35 -9.84 -10.38
N GLY A 49 11.36 -8.66 -9.75
CA GLY A 49 10.17 -8.10 -9.14
C GLY A 49 9.13 -7.57 -10.12
N PHE A 50 9.47 -7.35 -11.38
CA PHE A 50 8.49 -7.05 -12.43
C PHE A 50 7.84 -8.36 -12.89
N ARG A 51 6.56 -8.54 -12.58
CA ARG A 51 5.77 -9.72 -12.93
C ARG A 51 4.90 -9.46 -14.16
N GLU A 52 3.96 -10.36 -14.47
CA GLU A 52 3.12 -10.25 -15.68
C GLU A 52 2.11 -9.09 -15.64
N TYR A 53 1.59 -8.74 -14.46
CA TYR A 53 0.54 -7.70 -14.29
C TYR A 53 0.70 -6.85 -13.04
N ASP A 54 1.74 -7.08 -12.23
CA ASP A 54 2.09 -6.26 -11.09
C ASP A 54 3.61 -6.30 -10.83
N ALA A 55 4.05 -5.54 -9.84
CA ALA A 55 5.43 -5.59 -9.40
C ALA A 55 5.50 -5.91 -7.90
N ARG A 56 6.44 -6.78 -7.48
CA ARG A 56 6.61 -7.21 -6.10
C ARG A 56 8.07 -7.41 -5.70
N TRP A 57 8.43 -6.91 -4.53
CA TRP A 57 9.78 -7.00 -3.99
C TRP A 57 9.80 -7.15 -2.48
N LEU A 58 10.88 -7.72 -1.93
CA LEU A 58 11.22 -7.57 -0.51
C LEU A 58 11.80 -6.18 -0.26
N TYR A 59 11.14 -5.39 0.58
CA TYR A 59 11.57 -4.04 0.94
C TYR A 59 12.27 -4.02 2.31
N PRO A 60 13.46 -3.42 2.47
CA PRO A 60 14.28 -2.75 1.44
C PRO A 60 15.33 -3.68 0.78
N LYS A 61 15.18 -5.02 0.86
CA LYS A 61 16.22 -5.98 0.45
C LYS A 61 16.38 -6.11 -1.06
N SER A 62 15.26 -6.26 -1.80
CA SER A 62 15.26 -6.42 -3.27
C SER A 62 14.98 -5.13 -4.02
N ILE A 63 14.35 -4.17 -3.36
CA ILE A 63 14.14 -2.80 -3.83
C ILE A 63 14.27 -1.84 -2.65
N ASN A 64 14.90 -0.67 -2.88
CA ASN A 64 14.97 0.39 -1.88
C ASN A 64 14.19 1.65 -2.35
N SER A 65 14.21 2.72 -1.55
CA SER A 65 13.52 3.98 -1.86
C SER A 65 13.91 4.57 -3.23
N LYS A 66 15.19 4.49 -3.61
CA LYS A 66 15.67 4.93 -4.93
C LYS A 66 15.16 4.03 -6.06
N GLY A 67 15.06 2.73 -5.82
CA GLY A 67 14.45 1.78 -6.76
C GLY A 67 12.96 2.06 -6.96
N ILE A 68 12.22 2.33 -5.88
CA ILE A 68 10.80 2.71 -5.94
C ILE A 68 10.61 4.04 -6.70
N GLU A 69 11.46 5.05 -6.46
CA GLU A 69 11.45 6.30 -7.22
C GLU A 69 11.68 6.04 -8.72
N ALA A 70 12.61 5.14 -9.06
CA ALA A 70 12.85 4.75 -10.45
C ALA A 70 11.65 4.05 -11.09
N VAL A 71 10.92 3.19 -10.36
CA VAL A 71 9.65 2.60 -10.86
C VAL A 71 8.61 3.68 -11.10
N GLY A 72 8.49 4.67 -10.21
CA GLY A 72 7.61 5.83 -10.40
C GLY A 72 7.98 6.65 -11.65
N LYS A 73 9.27 6.86 -11.92
CA LYS A 73 9.75 7.50 -13.17
C LYS A 73 9.40 6.66 -14.40
N GLY A 74 9.58 5.35 -14.32
CA GLY A 74 9.23 4.43 -15.40
C GLY A 74 7.76 4.48 -15.76
N PHE A 75 6.89 4.32 -14.76
CA PHE A 75 5.45 4.39 -14.94
C PHE A 75 4.98 5.76 -15.42
N GLY A 76 5.50 6.85 -14.83
CA GLY A 76 5.22 8.21 -15.32
C GLY A 76 5.66 8.42 -16.78
N THR A 77 6.76 7.79 -17.23
CA THR A 77 7.23 7.84 -18.62
C THR A 77 6.24 7.14 -19.56
N GLN A 78 5.70 5.98 -19.19
CA GLN A 78 4.66 5.29 -19.95
C GLN A 78 3.41 6.17 -20.09
N VAL A 79 2.91 6.68 -18.97
CA VAL A 79 1.66 7.47 -18.95
C VAL A 79 1.80 8.76 -19.78
N ILE A 80 2.93 9.48 -19.67
CA ILE A 80 3.12 10.75 -20.41
C ILE A 80 3.37 10.55 -21.91
N SER A 81 3.76 9.35 -22.30
CA SER A 81 3.93 9.00 -23.72
C SER A 81 2.60 8.85 -24.44
N SER A 82 1.52 8.53 -23.72
CA SER A 82 0.17 8.37 -24.26
C SER A 82 -0.71 9.61 -24.08
N GLU A 83 -0.42 10.48 -23.08
CA GLU A 83 -1.30 11.58 -22.70
C GLU A 83 -0.54 12.87 -22.38
N LYS A 84 -1.11 14.01 -22.75
CA LYS A 84 -0.56 15.33 -22.41
C LYS A 84 -1.08 15.81 -21.07
N ASN A 85 -0.16 16.15 -20.13
CA ASN A 85 -0.48 16.56 -18.76
C ASN A 85 -1.34 15.53 -17.99
N PRO A 86 -0.92 14.26 -17.95
CA PRO A 86 -1.74 13.21 -17.38
C PRO A 86 -1.87 13.34 -15.86
N ILE A 87 -2.97 12.77 -15.34
CA ILE A 87 -3.25 12.65 -13.93
C ILE A 87 -3.17 11.17 -13.55
N VAL A 88 -2.34 10.86 -12.56
CA VAL A 88 -2.22 9.53 -11.95
C VAL A 88 -2.82 9.57 -10.56
N ILE A 89 -3.76 8.67 -10.26
CA ILE A 89 -4.25 8.48 -8.89
C ILE A 89 -3.38 7.44 -8.20
N VAL A 90 -2.98 7.74 -6.95
CA VAL A 90 -2.15 6.84 -6.15
C VAL A 90 -2.82 6.56 -4.81
N GLY A 91 -2.82 5.30 -4.38
CA GLY A 91 -3.26 4.86 -3.06
C GLY A 91 -2.30 3.85 -2.46
N ASN A 92 -2.50 3.50 -1.19
CA ASN A 92 -1.68 2.50 -0.50
C ASN A 92 -2.48 1.65 0.48
N ASP A 93 -2.00 0.41 0.74
CA ASP A 93 -2.48 -0.48 1.79
C ASP A 93 -1.92 -0.11 3.18
N TYR A 94 -2.36 -0.84 4.21
CA TYR A 94 -1.90 -0.65 5.58
C TYR A 94 -0.71 -1.56 5.91
N ARG A 95 0.50 -1.09 5.59
CA ARG A 95 1.77 -1.66 6.06
C ARG A 95 2.65 -0.55 6.61
N SER A 96 3.54 -0.87 7.54
CA SER A 96 4.37 0.14 8.24
C SER A 96 5.23 1.00 7.31
N TYR A 97 5.54 0.51 6.11
CA TYR A 97 6.37 1.17 5.11
C TYR A 97 5.60 1.59 3.85
N SER A 98 4.30 1.30 3.72
CA SER A 98 3.54 1.59 2.48
C SER A 98 3.46 3.07 2.18
N GLU A 99 3.35 3.93 3.17
CA GLU A 99 3.34 5.39 2.97
C GLU A 99 4.71 5.90 2.48
N GLU A 100 5.82 5.41 3.04
CA GLU A 100 7.17 5.74 2.57
C GLU A 100 7.36 5.31 1.11
N VAL A 101 6.97 4.09 0.78
CA VAL A 101 7.03 3.55 -0.58
C VAL A 101 6.18 4.38 -1.53
N LYS A 102 4.93 4.73 -1.15
CA LYS A 102 4.06 5.62 -1.93
C LYS A 102 4.72 6.97 -2.21
N ASN A 103 5.27 7.60 -1.19
CA ASN A 103 5.89 8.92 -1.33
C ASN A 103 7.08 8.90 -2.29
N ASN A 104 7.93 7.85 -2.24
CA ASN A 104 9.03 7.70 -3.19
C ASN A 104 8.53 7.43 -4.62
N PHE A 105 7.49 6.64 -4.80
CA PHE A 105 6.86 6.39 -6.08
C PHE A 105 6.26 7.68 -6.68
N ILE A 106 5.51 8.45 -5.87
CA ILE A 106 4.95 9.76 -6.25
C ILE A 106 6.05 10.74 -6.68
N LYS A 107 7.17 10.79 -5.94
CA LYS A 107 8.32 11.61 -6.32
C LYS A 107 8.83 11.28 -7.72
N GLY A 108 8.90 9.99 -8.05
CA GLY A 108 9.24 9.54 -9.40
C GLY A 108 8.24 10.03 -10.45
N LEU A 109 6.94 9.84 -10.22
CA LEU A 109 5.88 10.31 -11.11
C LEU A 109 5.95 11.81 -11.39
N LEU A 110 6.05 12.63 -10.34
CA LEU A 110 6.11 14.08 -10.46
C LEU A 110 7.31 14.55 -11.29
N SER A 111 8.45 13.87 -11.19
CA SER A 111 9.67 14.21 -11.92
C SER A 111 9.59 13.94 -13.44
N THR A 112 8.57 13.21 -13.90
CA THR A 112 8.30 13.00 -15.33
C THR A 112 7.31 14.01 -15.93
N GLY A 113 6.63 14.79 -15.08
CA GLY A 113 5.59 15.74 -15.51
C GLY A 113 4.15 15.23 -15.29
N CYS A 114 3.97 14.02 -14.76
CA CYS A 114 2.65 13.53 -14.35
C CYS A 114 2.12 14.31 -13.14
N ASN A 115 0.87 14.73 -13.19
CA ASN A 115 0.17 15.23 -12.00
C ASN A 115 -0.30 14.04 -11.17
N VAL A 116 -0.25 14.17 -9.85
CA VAL A 116 -0.62 13.08 -8.94
C VAL A 116 -1.76 13.51 -8.04
N LYS A 117 -2.79 12.66 -7.95
CA LYS A 117 -3.85 12.73 -6.95
C LYS A 117 -3.70 11.56 -5.97
N ASP A 118 -3.32 11.87 -4.73
CA ASP A 118 -3.12 10.89 -3.66
C ASP A 118 -4.43 10.72 -2.87
N ILE A 119 -5.03 9.52 -2.93
CA ILE A 119 -6.24 9.17 -2.18
C ILE A 119 -5.92 8.48 -0.84
N GLY A 120 -4.64 8.32 -0.49
CA GLY A 120 -4.17 7.80 0.79
C GLY A 120 -4.40 6.31 0.99
N LEU A 121 -4.62 5.94 2.26
CA LEU A 121 -4.93 4.56 2.66
C LEU A 121 -6.26 4.12 2.07
N CYS A 122 -6.25 3.05 1.26
CA CYS A 122 -7.45 2.56 0.58
C CYS A 122 -7.29 1.08 0.16
N LEU A 123 -8.35 0.51 -0.39
CA LEU A 123 -8.33 -0.82 -1.02
C LEU A 123 -7.87 -0.75 -2.49
N SER A 124 -7.35 -1.84 -3.03
CA SER A 124 -7.07 -1.97 -4.47
C SER A 124 -8.29 -1.65 -5.33
N PRO A 125 -9.49 -2.21 -5.08
CA PRO A 125 -10.68 -1.84 -5.84
C PRO A 125 -11.07 -0.36 -5.70
N THR A 126 -10.76 0.31 -4.58
CA THR A 126 -10.99 1.75 -4.42
C THR A 126 -10.17 2.58 -5.41
N VAL A 127 -8.90 2.18 -5.63
CA VAL A 127 -8.02 2.87 -6.59
C VAL A 127 -8.57 2.76 -8.01
N TYR A 128 -8.96 1.55 -8.46
CA TYR A 128 -9.55 1.37 -9.79
C TYR A 128 -10.90 2.08 -9.93
N PHE A 129 -11.75 2.03 -8.90
CA PHE A 129 -13.01 2.77 -8.87
C PHE A 129 -12.81 4.28 -9.00
N SER A 130 -11.73 4.81 -8.46
CA SER A 130 -11.45 6.25 -8.52
C SER A 130 -11.35 6.80 -9.94
N GLN A 131 -10.92 6.00 -10.92
CA GLN A 131 -10.87 6.40 -12.33
C GLN A 131 -12.25 6.75 -12.93
N PHE A 132 -13.33 6.24 -12.33
CA PHE A 132 -14.70 6.50 -12.75
C PHE A 132 -15.29 7.74 -12.07
N LYS A 133 -14.72 8.19 -10.97
CA LYS A 133 -15.20 9.33 -10.16
C LYS A 133 -14.32 10.56 -10.29
N ILE A 134 -13.03 10.37 -10.48
CA ILE A 134 -12.05 11.45 -10.64
C ILE A 134 -11.47 11.35 -12.06
N LYS A 135 -11.41 12.47 -12.77
CA LYS A 135 -10.73 12.50 -14.07
C LYS A 135 -9.26 12.13 -13.88
N SER A 136 -8.86 10.98 -14.43
CA SER A 136 -7.48 10.50 -14.39
C SER A 136 -7.17 9.65 -15.62
N ASN A 137 -5.89 9.53 -15.95
CA ASN A 137 -5.38 8.75 -17.08
C ASN A 137 -4.84 7.41 -16.62
N ALA A 138 -4.36 7.34 -15.36
CA ALA A 138 -3.75 6.13 -14.82
C ALA A 138 -3.97 6.02 -13.31
N VAL A 139 -3.74 4.84 -12.77
CA VAL A 139 -3.77 4.56 -11.33
C VAL A 139 -2.56 3.74 -10.91
N ALA A 140 -2.19 3.87 -9.64
CA ALA A 140 -1.22 3.00 -8.99
C ALA A 140 -1.65 2.72 -7.54
N MET A 141 -1.59 1.46 -7.14
CA MET A 141 -1.82 0.99 -5.78
C MET A 141 -0.55 0.42 -5.20
N ILE A 142 -0.07 1.02 -4.14
CA ILE A 142 1.07 0.52 -3.37
C ILE A 142 0.56 -0.55 -2.41
N THR A 143 0.88 -1.81 -2.69
CA THR A 143 0.40 -2.95 -1.92
C THR A 143 1.23 -4.20 -2.14
N ALA A 144 1.34 -5.03 -1.13
CA ALA A 144 1.83 -6.39 -1.29
C ALA A 144 0.68 -7.43 -1.27
N SER A 145 -0.61 -6.96 -1.29
CA SER A 145 -1.80 -7.83 -1.26
C SER A 145 -1.73 -8.83 -0.09
N HIS A 146 -1.83 -10.12 -0.37
CA HIS A 146 -1.77 -11.23 0.59
C HIS A 146 -0.34 -11.66 0.99
N ASN A 147 0.73 -11.01 0.48
CA ASN A 147 2.08 -11.37 0.87
C ASN A 147 2.36 -11.04 2.34
N GLU A 148 3.28 -11.78 2.94
CA GLU A 148 3.77 -11.54 4.31
C GLU A 148 4.43 -10.16 4.47
N ASN A 149 4.64 -9.75 5.72
CA ASN A 149 5.38 -8.54 6.02
C ASN A 149 6.80 -8.58 5.45
N GLY A 150 7.31 -7.40 5.06
CA GLY A 150 8.57 -7.25 4.36
C GLY A 150 8.41 -7.19 2.83
N TRP A 151 7.27 -7.63 2.27
CA TRP A 151 6.96 -7.46 0.85
C TRP A 151 6.28 -6.13 0.58
N THR A 152 6.66 -5.48 -0.52
CA THR A 152 5.95 -4.36 -1.13
C THR A 152 5.70 -4.65 -2.61
N GLY A 153 4.79 -3.92 -3.21
CA GLY A 153 4.52 -4.02 -4.63
C GLY A 153 3.72 -2.83 -5.14
N ILE A 154 3.49 -2.85 -6.44
CA ILE A 154 2.73 -1.80 -7.11
C ILE A 154 1.85 -2.46 -8.17
N LYS A 155 0.52 -2.30 -8.02
CA LYS A 155 -0.45 -2.59 -9.08
C LYS A 155 -0.66 -1.29 -9.85
N MET A 156 -0.62 -1.35 -11.18
CA MET A 156 -0.69 -0.17 -12.06
C MET A 156 -1.70 -0.40 -13.17
N GLY A 157 -2.29 0.66 -13.69
CA GLY A 157 -3.18 0.61 -14.83
C GLY A 157 -3.23 1.96 -15.55
N ILE A 158 -3.15 1.93 -16.87
CA ILE A 158 -3.31 3.10 -17.74
C ILE A 158 -4.74 3.09 -18.31
N GLU A 159 -5.21 1.96 -18.78
CA GLU A 159 -6.60 1.84 -19.23
C GLU A 159 -7.57 1.83 -18.05
N LYS A 160 -8.73 2.46 -18.27
CA LYS A 160 -9.73 2.64 -17.23
C LYS A 160 -10.30 1.31 -16.73
N GLY A 161 -10.06 1.03 -15.44
CA GLY A 161 -10.53 -0.17 -14.77
C GLY A 161 -9.71 -1.44 -15.05
N LEU A 162 -8.62 -1.35 -15.82
CA LEU A 162 -7.72 -2.47 -16.10
C LEU A 162 -6.38 -2.31 -15.41
N THR A 163 -5.78 -3.45 -15.05
CA THR A 163 -4.37 -3.50 -14.58
C THR A 163 -3.44 -3.66 -15.79
N HIS A 164 -2.16 -3.37 -15.60
CA HIS A 164 -1.14 -3.60 -16.63
C HIS A 164 -1.19 -5.04 -17.14
N CYS A 165 -1.03 -5.20 -18.44
CA CYS A 165 -0.78 -6.48 -19.08
C CYS A 165 0.73 -6.79 -19.11
N LYS A 166 1.07 -7.97 -19.60
CA LYS A 166 2.44 -8.47 -19.69
C LYS A 166 3.34 -7.57 -20.54
N GLU A 167 2.81 -7.05 -21.63
CA GLU A 167 3.51 -6.16 -22.56
C GLU A 167 3.85 -4.83 -21.90
N GLU A 168 2.89 -4.23 -21.19
CA GLU A 168 3.07 -2.97 -20.45
C GLU A 168 4.06 -3.13 -19.30
N MET A 169 4.02 -4.28 -18.58
CA MET A 169 4.99 -4.60 -17.54
C MET A 169 6.40 -4.82 -18.09
N SER A 170 6.53 -5.41 -19.28
CA SER A 170 7.82 -5.59 -19.96
C SER A 170 8.40 -4.27 -20.42
N GLU A 171 7.57 -3.38 -20.94
CA GLU A 171 7.97 -2.01 -21.31
C GLU A 171 8.41 -1.22 -20.07
N LEU A 172 7.62 -1.25 -18.98
CA LEU A 172 7.97 -0.61 -17.72
C LEU A 172 9.33 -1.07 -17.22
N LYS A 173 9.56 -2.39 -17.19
CA LYS A 173 10.85 -2.97 -16.82
C LYS A 173 11.98 -2.44 -17.69
N SER A 174 11.79 -2.41 -19.00
CA SER A 174 12.80 -1.89 -19.93
C SER A 174 13.14 -0.42 -19.67
N ILE A 175 12.13 0.43 -19.49
CA ILE A 175 12.31 1.85 -19.18
C ILE A 175 13.09 2.04 -17.87
N VAL A 176 12.72 1.28 -16.82
CA VAL A 176 13.32 1.40 -15.48
C VAL A 176 14.76 0.89 -15.46
N MET A 177 15.03 -0.25 -16.11
CA MET A 177 16.36 -0.85 -16.11
C MET A 177 17.35 -0.09 -17.00
N ASN A 178 16.88 0.50 -18.11
CA ASN A 178 17.71 1.31 -19.01
C ASN A 178 17.69 2.82 -18.65
N GLU A 179 16.95 3.23 -17.62
CA GLU A 179 16.81 4.62 -17.15
C GLU A 179 16.36 5.62 -18.24
N THR A 180 15.56 5.16 -19.18
CA THR A 180 15.08 5.98 -20.32
C THR A 180 13.87 6.85 -19.88
N PHE A 181 14.05 7.62 -18.81
CA PHE A 181 12.99 8.41 -18.20
C PHE A 181 12.71 9.71 -18.94
N LYS A 182 11.43 10.04 -19.13
CA LYS A 182 11.00 11.40 -19.47
C LYS A 182 11.26 12.33 -18.29
N GLN A 183 11.45 13.62 -18.59
CA GLN A 183 11.71 14.67 -17.59
C GLN A 183 10.58 15.68 -17.63
N GLY A 184 10.16 16.15 -16.47
CA GLY A 184 9.11 17.15 -16.34
C GLY A 184 8.89 17.57 -14.90
N SER A 185 7.81 18.31 -14.67
CA SER A 185 7.41 18.76 -13.33
C SER A 185 5.89 18.66 -13.21
N GLY A 186 5.42 17.70 -12.44
CA GLY A 186 4.01 17.51 -12.13
C GLY A 186 3.57 18.23 -10.86
N LYS A 187 2.26 18.26 -10.61
CA LYS A 187 1.64 18.83 -9.41
C LYS A 187 1.10 17.69 -8.52
N TYR A 188 1.24 17.84 -7.22
CA TYR A 188 0.68 16.94 -6.22
C TYR A 188 -0.60 17.55 -5.62
N GLU A 189 -1.62 16.71 -5.48
CA GLU A 189 -2.87 17.02 -4.80
C GLU A 189 -3.27 15.84 -3.93
N LYS A 190 -3.54 16.08 -2.64
CA LYS A 190 -4.13 15.07 -1.75
C LYS A 190 -5.65 15.17 -1.81
N ILE A 191 -6.32 14.05 -2.06
CA ILE A 191 -7.77 13.96 -2.07
C ILE A 191 -8.24 13.38 -0.73
N GLU A 192 -8.83 14.24 0.08
CA GLU A 192 -9.33 13.82 1.40
C GLU A 192 -10.67 13.08 1.27
N ASN A 193 -10.87 12.09 2.16
CA ASN A 193 -12.12 11.37 2.35
C ASN A 193 -12.65 10.61 1.11
N PHE A 194 -11.79 10.22 0.16
CA PHE A 194 -12.24 9.45 -1.01
C PHE A 194 -12.83 8.09 -0.62
N ASN A 195 -12.36 7.49 0.48
CA ASN A 195 -12.89 6.24 1.01
C ASN A 195 -14.39 6.31 1.29
N LYS A 196 -14.87 7.48 1.79
CA LYS A 196 -16.29 7.67 2.01
C LYS A 196 -17.10 7.61 0.71
N VAL A 197 -16.58 8.16 -0.39
CA VAL A 197 -17.23 8.08 -1.71
C VAL A 197 -17.37 6.63 -2.17
N TYR A 198 -16.34 5.80 -1.92
CA TYR A 198 -16.36 4.38 -2.25
C TYR A 198 -17.34 3.60 -1.36
N ILE A 199 -17.31 3.80 -0.05
CA ILE A 199 -18.23 3.18 0.91
C ILE A 199 -19.68 3.56 0.59
N ASP A 200 -19.97 4.83 0.36
CA ASP A 200 -21.31 5.32 0.03
C ASP A 200 -21.82 4.69 -1.29
N GLU A 201 -20.95 4.53 -2.28
CA GLU A 201 -21.34 3.90 -3.56
C GLU A 201 -21.74 2.43 -3.38
N LEU A 202 -20.92 1.65 -2.66
CA LEU A 202 -21.21 0.23 -2.39
C LEU A 202 -22.42 0.04 -1.47
N SER A 203 -22.70 1.03 -0.62
CA SER A 203 -23.80 1.00 0.34
C SER A 203 -25.18 1.35 -0.24
N LYS A 204 -25.28 1.70 -1.54
CA LYS A 204 -26.55 2.08 -2.20
C LYS A 204 -27.53 0.93 -2.28
N ASN A 205 -27.05 -0.29 -2.54
CA ASN A 205 -27.90 -1.44 -2.73
C ASN A 205 -28.09 -2.17 -1.40
N LYS A 206 -29.30 -2.10 -0.84
CA LYS A 206 -29.65 -2.79 0.41
C LYS A 206 -30.05 -4.23 0.13
N ILE A 207 -29.65 -5.16 1.02
CA ILE A 207 -30.14 -6.53 0.99
C ILE A 207 -31.58 -6.59 1.54
N LYS A 208 -32.39 -7.49 0.99
CA LYS A 208 -33.78 -7.66 1.40
C LYS A 208 -33.93 -8.51 2.68
N LYS A 209 -33.06 -9.50 2.84
CA LYS A 209 -33.05 -10.42 4.00
C LYS A 209 -31.96 -9.98 4.97
N LYS A 210 -32.30 -9.83 6.25
CA LYS A 210 -31.28 -9.60 7.29
C LYS A 210 -30.38 -10.85 7.38
N LEU A 211 -29.08 -10.65 7.16
CA LEU A 211 -28.05 -11.68 7.29
C LEU A 211 -27.11 -11.34 8.44
N LYS A 212 -26.72 -12.36 9.19
CA LYS A 212 -25.69 -12.27 10.20
C LYS A 212 -24.38 -12.74 9.61
N VAL A 213 -23.39 -11.86 9.52
CA VAL A 213 -22.18 -12.05 8.72
C VAL A 213 -20.94 -11.91 9.59
N VAL A 214 -20.00 -12.84 9.48
CA VAL A 214 -18.63 -12.64 10.00
C VAL A 214 -17.82 -11.93 8.93
N ALA A 215 -17.24 -10.77 9.26
CA ALA A 215 -16.27 -10.07 8.43
C ALA A 215 -14.88 -10.23 9.03
N ALA A 216 -14.01 -10.98 8.38
CA ALA A 216 -12.64 -11.24 8.81
C ALA A 216 -11.64 -10.50 7.92
N CYS A 217 -10.79 -9.66 8.52
CA CYS A 217 -9.89 -8.78 7.77
C CYS A 217 -8.40 -9.03 8.07
N GLY A 218 -8.08 -9.99 8.96
CA GLY A 218 -6.69 -10.33 9.31
C GLY A 218 -5.84 -9.12 9.71
N ASN A 219 -6.46 -8.10 10.33
CA ASN A 219 -5.85 -6.82 10.68
C ASN A 219 -5.36 -5.98 9.47
N GLY A 220 -5.75 -6.35 8.24
CA GLY A 220 -5.42 -5.65 7.01
C GLY A 220 -6.35 -4.46 6.70
N THR A 221 -6.12 -3.82 5.56
CA THR A 221 -6.80 -2.58 5.13
C THR A 221 -8.32 -2.74 5.05
N ALA A 222 -8.83 -3.94 4.71
CA ALA A 222 -10.27 -4.21 4.59
C ALA A 222 -11.04 -3.95 5.90
N GLY A 223 -10.37 -3.94 7.06
CA GLY A 223 -10.98 -3.73 8.37
C GLY A 223 -11.68 -2.39 8.53
N ILE A 224 -11.25 -1.36 7.83
CA ILE A 224 -11.90 -0.03 7.86
C ILE A 224 -12.97 0.15 6.77
N PHE A 225 -13.25 -0.87 5.96
CA PHE A 225 -14.21 -0.82 4.86
C PHE A 225 -15.30 -1.87 4.99
N ALA A 226 -14.93 -3.13 5.08
CA ALA A 226 -15.85 -4.25 4.97
C ALA A 226 -16.93 -4.24 6.07
N PRO A 227 -16.63 -4.04 7.37
CA PRO A 227 -17.67 -4.00 8.40
C PRO A 227 -18.66 -2.87 8.19
N GLU A 228 -18.20 -1.68 7.82
CA GLU A 228 -19.05 -0.51 7.57
C GLU A 228 -19.96 -0.73 6.37
N ILE A 229 -19.41 -1.20 5.24
CA ILE A 229 -20.19 -1.48 4.02
C ILE A 229 -21.27 -2.54 4.29
N LEU A 230 -20.89 -3.65 4.95
CA LEU A 230 -21.83 -4.74 5.28
C LEU A 230 -22.96 -4.27 6.18
N ARG A 231 -22.68 -3.46 7.22
CA ARG A 231 -23.73 -2.85 8.06
C ARG A 231 -24.61 -1.91 7.25
N ASN A 232 -24.00 -1.08 6.41
CA ASN A 232 -24.73 -0.11 5.60
C ASN A 232 -25.68 -0.80 4.63
N ILE A 233 -25.37 -1.96 4.06
CA ILE A 233 -26.28 -2.70 3.18
C ILE A 233 -27.35 -3.50 3.94
N GLY A 234 -27.28 -3.59 5.29
CA GLY A 234 -28.31 -4.18 6.15
C GLY A 234 -27.95 -5.48 6.86
N CYS A 235 -26.65 -5.88 6.85
CA CYS A 235 -26.18 -7.03 7.62
C CYS A 235 -26.03 -6.73 9.11
N GLU A 236 -26.21 -7.77 9.93
CA GLU A 236 -25.69 -7.82 11.29
C GLU A 236 -24.24 -8.34 11.19
N VAL A 237 -23.25 -7.54 11.64
CA VAL A 237 -21.85 -7.85 11.38
C VAL A 237 -21.10 -8.19 12.66
N ILE A 238 -20.46 -9.35 12.64
CA ILE A 238 -19.48 -9.80 13.62
C ILE A 238 -18.10 -9.51 13.05
N GLU A 239 -17.33 -8.67 13.72
CA GLU A 239 -15.99 -8.34 13.31
C GLU A 239 -14.97 -9.36 13.83
N LEU A 240 -14.14 -9.90 12.94
CA LEU A 240 -13.03 -10.78 13.27
C LEU A 240 -11.72 -10.16 12.75
N ASP A 241 -10.85 -9.73 13.68
CA ASP A 241 -9.55 -9.12 13.38
C ASP A 241 -9.64 -7.94 12.38
N CYS A 242 -10.63 -7.03 12.58
CA CYS A 242 -10.86 -5.87 11.73
C CYS A 242 -10.09 -4.61 12.17
N ASN A 243 -9.52 -4.57 13.39
CA ASN A 243 -8.65 -3.47 13.79
C ASN A 243 -7.35 -3.50 13.01
N LEU A 244 -6.91 -2.34 12.50
CA LEU A 244 -5.65 -2.26 11.76
C LEU A 244 -4.44 -2.57 12.64
N ASP A 245 -3.68 -3.59 12.26
CA ASP A 245 -2.37 -3.90 12.86
C ASP A 245 -1.44 -4.47 11.78
N TYR A 246 -0.46 -3.67 11.36
CA TYR A 246 0.49 -4.06 10.30
C TYR A 246 1.44 -5.22 10.70
N ASN A 247 1.42 -5.69 11.96
CA ASN A 247 2.17 -6.88 12.36
C ASN A 247 1.45 -8.18 12.02
N PHE A 248 0.13 -8.13 11.72
CA PHE A 248 -0.71 -9.30 11.44
C PHE A 248 -0.55 -10.40 12.50
N PRO A 249 -0.89 -10.13 13.78
CA PRO A 249 -0.40 -10.91 14.92
C PRO A 249 -0.91 -12.35 14.98
N LYS A 250 -2.05 -12.68 14.35
CA LYS A 250 -2.63 -14.02 14.38
C LYS A 250 -2.28 -14.83 13.12
N TYR A 251 -2.52 -14.24 11.96
CA TYR A 251 -2.30 -14.81 10.63
C TYR A 251 -2.15 -13.68 9.63
N ASN A 252 -1.52 -13.98 8.51
CA ASN A 252 -1.45 -13.04 7.40
C ASN A 252 -2.86 -12.87 6.77
N PRO A 253 -3.31 -11.66 6.41
CA PRO A 253 -4.59 -11.45 5.73
C PRO A 253 -4.56 -12.07 4.32
N ASN A 254 -4.83 -13.36 4.26
CA ASN A 254 -4.85 -14.15 3.03
C ASN A 254 -6.02 -15.16 3.10
N PRO A 255 -7.10 -14.96 2.33
CA PRO A 255 -8.26 -15.86 2.33
C PRO A 255 -7.99 -17.25 1.74
N GLU A 256 -6.78 -17.52 1.24
CA GLU A 256 -6.30 -18.85 0.86
C GLU A 256 -5.53 -19.54 2.02
N ASP A 257 -5.26 -18.84 3.12
CA ASP A 257 -4.58 -19.39 4.30
C ASP A 257 -5.57 -20.15 5.19
N MET A 258 -5.34 -21.44 5.37
CA MET A 258 -6.17 -22.32 6.20
C MET A 258 -6.34 -21.84 7.64
N LYS A 259 -5.36 -21.11 8.20
CA LYS A 259 -5.49 -20.52 9.55
C LYS A 259 -6.59 -19.48 9.58
N MET A 260 -6.61 -18.58 8.58
CA MET A 260 -7.64 -17.57 8.47
C MET A 260 -9.02 -18.20 8.27
N LEU A 261 -9.14 -19.16 7.34
CA LEU A 261 -10.40 -19.87 7.04
C LEU A 261 -10.94 -20.65 8.25
N HIS A 262 -10.08 -21.32 9.02
CA HIS A 262 -10.46 -22.02 10.24
C HIS A 262 -10.97 -21.07 11.34
N GLU A 263 -10.34 -19.89 11.52
CA GLU A 263 -10.82 -18.90 12.49
C GLU A 263 -12.19 -18.34 12.06
N ILE A 264 -12.41 -18.11 10.76
CA ILE A 264 -13.71 -17.69 10.23
C ILE A 264 -14.76 -18.79 10.47
N SER A 265 -14.45 -20.05 10.14
CA SER A 265 -15.33 -21.20 10.34
C SER A 265 -15.75 -21.35 11.80
N LYS A 266 -14.80 -21.22 12.71
CA LYS A 266 -15.05 -21.22 14.16
C LYS A 266 -15.98 -20.10 14.57
N CYS A 267 -15.68 -18.85 14.16
CA CYS A 267 -16.49 -17.68 14.49
C CYS A 267 -17.91 -17.76 13.94
N VAL A 268 -18.10 -18.29 12.71
CA VAL A 268 -19.41 -18.54 12.10
C VAL A 268 -20.25 -19.48 12.97
N LYS A 269 -19.68 -20.62 13.38
CA LYS A 269 -20.36 -21.63 14.20
C LYS A 269 -20.70 -21.13 15.61
N GLU A 270 -19.75 -20.46 16.28
CA GLU A 270 -19.92 -19.95 17.64
C GLU A 270 -21.00 -18.86 17.73
N ASN A 271 -21.28 -18.18 16.64
CA ASN A 271 -22.23 -17.08 16.59
C ASN A 271 -23.48 -17.37 15.76
N ASP A 272 -23.69 -18.58 15.27
CA ASP A 272 -24.81 -18.94 14.38
C ASP A 272 -24.93 -17.94 13.21
N ALA A 273 -23.80 -17.60 12.57
CA ALA A 273 -23.79 -16.67 11.45
C ALA A 273 -24.22 -17.35 10.15
N ASP A 274 -24.89 -16.61 9.26
CA ASP A 274 -25.35 -17.12 7.96
C ASP A 274 -24.17 -17.36 6.99
N VAL A 275 -23.10 -16.56 7.11
CA VAL A 275 -21.92 -16.62 6.22
C VAL A 275 -20.72 -15.92 6.85
N GLY A 276 -19.52 -16.37 6.51
CA GLY A 276 -18.26 -15.69 6.83
C GLY A 276 -17.53 -15.24 5.56
N PHE A 277 -16.98 -14.03 5.59
CA PHE A 277 -16.14 -13.47 4.55
C PHE A 277 -14.74 -13.15 5.10
N GLY A 278 -13.71 -13.65 4.42
CA GLY A 278 -12.31 -13.31 4.69
C GLY A 278 -11.72 -12.47 3.57
N PHE A 279 -11.13 -11.31 3.91
CA PHE A 279 -10.55 -10.39 2.93
C PHE A 279 -9.03 -10.40 3.02
N ASP A 280 -8.35 -10.26 1.87
CA ASP A 280 -6.89 -10.12 1.86
C ASP A 280 -6.43 -8.69 2.23
N GLY A 281 -5.12 -8.50 2.29
CA GLY A 281 -4.51 -7.28 2.86
C GLY A 281 -4.90 -5.97 2.18
N ASP A 282 -5.24 -6.00 0.89
CA ASP A 282 -5.70 -4.84 0.10
C ASP A 282 -7.14 -4.99 -0.44
N GLY A 283 -7.86 -6.04 0.01
CA GLY A 283 -9.29 -6.19 -0.14
C GLY A 283 -9.79 -6.45 -1.56
N ASP A 284 -8.98 -7.06 -2.43
CA ASP A 284 -9.40 -7.45 -3.77
C ASP A 284 -9.68 -8.96 -3.91
N ARG A 285 -9.46 -9.73 -2.83
CA ARG A 285 -9.81 -11.16 -2.75
C ARG A 285 -10.73 -11.41 -1.57
N VAL A 286 -11.61 -12.41 -1.73
CA VAL A 286 -12.52 -12.84 -0.68
C VAL A 286 -12.57 -14.37 -0.60
N GLY A 287 -12.44 -14.89 0.62
CA GLY A 287 -12.76 -16.28 0.97
C GLY A 287 -14.15 -16.33 1.60
N VAL A 288 -14.88 -17.40 1.37
CA VAL A 288 -16.27 -17.55 1.83
C VAL A 288 -16.42 -18.82 2.65
N ILE A 289 -17.05 -18.71 3.81
CA ILE A 289 -17.42 -19.84 4.70
C ILE A 289 -18.95 -19.88 4.81
N ASP A 290 -19.54 -21.06 4.59
CA ASP A 290 -21.00 -21.25 4.75
C ASP A 290 -21.42 -21.25 6.25
N ASN A 291 -22.72 -21.29 6.50
CA ASN A 291 -23.29 -21.34 7.85
C ASN A 291 -22.99 -22.64 8.63
N LYS A 292 -22.44 -23.66 7.99
CA LYS A 292 -21.98 -24.90 8.61
C LYS A 292 -20.48 -24.88 8.91
N GLY A 293 -19.80 -23.82 8.48
CA GLY A 293 -18.35 -23.64 8.62
C GLY A 293 -17.56 -24.34 7.53
N ASN A 294 -18.16 -24.66 6.38
CA ASN A 294 -17.45 -25.21 5.23
C ASN A 294 -16.96 -24.10 4.34
N GLU A 295 -15.79 -24.30 3.75
CA GLU A 295 -15.20 -23.39 2.76
C GLU A 295 -15.95 -23.51 1.43
N ILE A 296 -16.23 -22.37 0.81
CA ILE A 296 -16.79 -22.30 -0.55
C ILE A 296 -15.68 -21.81 -1.47
N PHE A 297 -15.20 -22.67 -2.33
CA PHE A 297 -14.20 -22.34 -3.34
C PHE A 297 -14.86 -21.73 -4.59
N ALA A 298 -14.08 -20.93 -5.32
CA ALA A 298 -14.58 -20.18 -6.47
C ALA A 298 -14.76 -21.03 -7.74
N ASP A 299 -14.18 -22.23 -7.78
CA ASP A 299 -14.16 -23.20 -8.90
C ASP A 299 -14.96 -24.47 -8.63
#